data_87553c7d2f9596ce30a4eecab778aac4
#
_entry.id   87553c7d2f9596ce30a4eecab778aac4
#
_cell.length_a   1.000
_cell.length_b   1.000
_cell.length_c   1.000
_cell.angle_alpha   90.00
_cell.angle_beta   90.00
_cell.angle_gamma   90.00
#
_symmetry.space_group_name_H-M   'P 1'
#
loop_
_entity.id
_entity.type
_entity.pdbx_description
1 polymer ?
#
loop_
_entity_poly.entity_id
_entity_poly.type
_entity_poly.pdbx_seq_one_letter_code
_entity_poly.pdbx_strand_id
1 'polypeptide(L)'
;MSIQEIRLFGDPVLSTPAAPVLSFDKELRTLIQDLTETMLEAPGAGLAAPQIGVPLRVFVWDVDEAVGHLVNPTLELSEEMQDGEEGCLSFPELRFETPRAMRAVAKGFNMHGEPVTIEGTEFLARALQHETDHLDGVLFIDKLSKQVRKLAMKEIRESEWFNLAAANDRVIEVKVSPHPIFGRNS
;
A
#
# COMPACT_ATOMS: atom_id res chain seq x y z
N MET A 1 -3.95 -8.14 19.36
CA MET A 1 -4.33 -8.58 18.01
C MET A 1 -5.53 -7.75 17.60
N SER A 2 -5.34 -6.79 16.72
CA SER A 2 -6.47 -6.03 16.19
C SER A 2 -6.28 -5.83 14.70
N ILE A 3 -7.04 -6.58 13.91
CA ILE A 3 -7.25 -6.29 12.50
C ILE A 3 -7.86 -4.89 12.45
N GLN A 4 -7.23 -4.01 11.68
CA GLN A 4 -7.62 -2.61 11.56
C GLN A 4 -8.55 -2.42 10.36
N GLU A 5 -9.41 -1.41 10.46
CA GLU A 5 -10.24 -0.99 9.34
C GLU A 5 -9.38 -0.30 8.26
N ILE A 6 -9.58 -0.67 7.00
CA ILE A 6 -8.86 -0.07 5.88
C ILE A 6 -9.58 1.19 5.38
N ARG A 7 -8.83 2.29 5.29
CA ARG A 7 -9.29 3.57 4.73
C ARG A 7 -9.44 3.46 3.22
N LEU A 8 -10.56 3.97 2.71
CA LEU A 8 -10.86 3.94 1.29
C LEU A 8 -10.52 5.26 0.59
N PHE A 9 -10.37 5.19 -0.71
CA PHE A 9 -10.17 6.35 -1.58
C PHE A 9 -11.16 7.47 -1.25
N GLY A 10 -10.62 8.65 -1.07
CA GLY A 10 -11.32 9.87 -0.65
C GLY A 10 -11.13 10.21 0.83
N ASP A 11 -10.59 9.30 1.67
CA ASP A 11 -10.11 9.67 2.99
C ASP A 11 -8.87 10.58 2.84
N PRO A 12 -8.85 11.77 3.48
CA PRO A 12 -7.73 12.71 3.38
C PRO A 12 -6.37 12.13 3.79
N VAL A 13 -6.34 11.16 4.71
CA VAL A 13 -5.09 10.53 5.16
C VAL A 13 -4.33 9.86 4.01
N LEU A 14 -5.03 9.32 3.00
CA LEU A 14 -4.43 8.64 1.85
C LEU A 14 -3.77 9.59 0.85
N SER A 15 -4.12 10.87 0.88
CA SER A 15 -3.59 11.91 -0.01
C SER A 15 -2.70 12.92 0.72
N THR A 16 -2.32 12.60 1.95
CA THR A 16 -1.46 13.46 2.79
C THR A 16 -0.13 12.76 3.02
N PRO A 17 1.01 13.41 2.76
CA PRO A 17 2.32 12.83 3.08
C PRO A 17 2.42 12.46 4.56
N ALA A 18 2.85 11.23 4.82
CA ALA A 18 3.03 10.69 6.16
C ALA A 18 4.27 11.27 6.84
N ALA A 19 4.17 11.47 8.15
CA ALA A 19 5.28 11.99 8.97
C ALA A 19 6.34 10.91 9.23
N PRO A 20 7.63 11.28 9.33
CA PRO A 20 8.65 10.32 9.71
C PRO A 20 8.45 9.81 11.13
N VAL A 21 8.80 8.54 11.35
CA VAL A 21 8.92 7.94 12.68
C VAL A 21 10.16 8.48 13.36
N LEU A 22 10.00 9.01 14.56
CA LEU A 22 11.10 9.58 15.36
C LEU A 22 11.50 8.68 16.53
N SER A 23 10.61 7.79 16.98
CA SER A 23 10.83 6.88 18.12
C SER A 23 10.58 5.43 17.71
N PHE A 24 11.56 4.56 18.03
CA PHE A 24 11.48 3.13 17.74
C PHE A 24 11.08 2.37 19.01
N ASP A 25 9.88 2.64 19.47
CA ASP A 25 9.34 2.21 20.76
C ASP A 25 8.36 1.04 20.63
N LYS A 26 7.59 0.78 21.68
CA LYS A 26 6.60 -0.29 21.73
C LYS A 26 5.40 0.02 20.81
N GLU A 27 5.01 1.28 20.70
CA GLU A 27 3.91 1.75 19.88
C GLU A 27 4.18 1.48 18.40
N LEU A 28 5.41 1.74 17.94
CA LEU A 28 5.84 1.39 16.58
C LEU A 28 5.77 -0.12 16.32
N ARG A 29 6.22 -0.93 17.27
CA ARG A 29 6.16 -2.40 17.13
C ARG A 29 4.72 -2.89 17.08
N THR A 30 3.83 -2.31 17.87
CA THR A 30 2.39 -2.62 17.81
C THR A 30 1.79 -2.22 16.46
N LEU A 31 2.12 -1.03 15.94
CA LEU A 31 1.68 -0.58 14.61
C LEU A 31 2.12 -1.57 13.51
N ILE A 32 3.38 -1.99 13.51
CA ILE A 32 3.89 -2.96 12.52
C ILE A 32 3.19 -4.30 12.64
N GLN A 33 2.89 -4.75 13.85
CA GLN A 33 2.12 -5.98 14.08
C GLN A 33 0.70 -5.84 13.55
N ASP A 34 -0.01 -4.76 13.87
CA ASP A 34 -1.37 -4.50 13.40
C ASP A 34 -1.43 -4.41 11.86
N LEU A 35 -0.46 -3.75 11.23
CA LEU A 35 -0.32 -3.71 9.77
C LEU A 35 -0.13 -5.11 9.18
N THR A 36 0.76 -5.90 9.76
CA THR A 36 1.05 -7.25 9.27
C THR A 36 -0.16 -8.15 9.38
N GLU A 37 -0.84 -8.17 10.51
CA GLU A 37 -2.03 -8.99 10.75
C GLU A 37 -3.19 -8.55 9.81
N THR A 38 -3.39 -7.23 9.65
CA THR A 38 -4.41 -6.69 8.74
C THR A 38 -4.12 -7.05 7.27
N MET A 39 -2.87 -6.92 6.84
CA MET A 39 -2.44 -7.29 5.49
C MET A 39 -2.67 -8.78 5.18
N LEU A 40 -2.30 -9.64 6.11
CA LEU A 40 -2.43 -11.10 5.95
C LEU A 40 -3.91 -11.53 5.91
N GLU A 41 -4.77 -10.90 6.71
CA GLU A 41 -6.23 -11.15 6.68
C GLU A 41 -6.87 -10.65 5.39
N ALA A 42 -6.42 -9.52 4.86
CA ALA A 42 -6.93 -8.92 3.63
C ALA A 42 -6.34 -9.50 2.33
N PRO A 43 -5.66 -10.63 2.34
CA PRO A 43 -4.63 -11.16 1.44
C PRO A 43 -3.98 -10.10 0.52
N GLY A 44 -3.37 -9.09 1.15
CA GLY A 44 -2.60 -8.05 0.47
C GLY A 44 -1.14 -8.45 0.26
N ALA A 45 -0.50 -7.90 -0.77
CA ALA A 45 0.96 -8.02 -0.95
C ALA A 45 1.72 -6.91 -0.21
N GLY A 46 1.02 -5.88 0.25
CA GLY A 46 1.54 -4.79 1.07
C GLY A 46 0.43 -4.01 1.75
N LEU A 47 0.80 -3.25 2.78
CA LEU A 47 -0.08 -2.34 3.50
C LEU A 47 0.74 -1.24 4.17
N ALA A 48 0.36 0.00 3.91
CA ALA A 48 0.99 1.19 4.51
C ALA A 48 0.17 1.74 5.68
N ALA A 49 0.84 2.35 6.66
CA ALA A 49 0.20 2.89 7.85
C ALA A 49 -0.91 3.92 7.56
N PRO A 50 -0.81 4.81 6.56
CA PRO A 50 -1.92 5.67 6.18
C PRO A 50 -3.21 4.91 5.82
N GLN A 51 -3.09 3.70 5.28
CA GLN A 51 -4.26 2.89 4.91
C GLN A 51 -5.05 2.35 6.12
N ILE A 52 -4.47 2.35 7.30
CA ILE A 52 -5.18 2.08 8.56
C ILE A 52 -5.37 3.35 9.41
N GLY A 53 -5.23 4.53 8.78
CA GLY A 53 -5.49 5.82 9.41
C GLY A 53 -4.33 6.37 10.23
N VAL A 54 -3.14 5.77 10.19
CA VAL A 54 -1.95 6.22 10.92
C VAL A 54 -0.99 6.96 9.98
N PRO A 55 -0.83 8.30 10.09
CA PRO A 55 -0.04 9.10 9.16
C PRO A 55 1.47 9.04 9.46
N LEU A 56 2.04 7.83 9.53
CA LEU A 56 3.46 7.56 9.77
C LEU A 56 4.10 6.83 8.59
N ARG A 57 5.39 7.07 8.36
CA ARG A 57 6.16 6.44 7.28
C ARG A 57 6.56 5.00 7.63
N VAL A 58 5.58 4.11 7.60
CA VAL A 58 5.74 2.67 7.87
C VAL A 58 4.90 1.88 6.86
N PHE A 59 5.45 0.82 6.30
CA PHE A 59 4.68 -0.17 5.57
C PHE A 59 5.17 -1.60 5.84
N VAL A 60 4.34 -2.56 5.50
CA VAL A 60 4.63 -3.99 5.51
C VAL A 60 4.40 -4.59 4.13
N TRP A 61 5.02 -5.74 3.83
CA TRP A 61 4.77 -6.51 2.60
C TRP A 61 4.81 -8.01 2.88
N ASP A 62 4.17 -8.76 1.98
CA ASP A 62 4.25 -10.22 1.88
C ASP A 62 4.38 -10.59 0.39
N VAL A 63 5.59 -10.88 -0.04
CA VAL A 63 5.92 -11.26 -1.40
C VAL A 63 6.78 -12.52 -1.35
N ASP A 64 6.41 -13.53 -2.15
CA ASP A 64 7.09 -14.83 -2.20
C ASP A 64 7.25 -15.49 -0.82
N GLU A 65 6.19 -15.43 0.01
CA GLU A 65 6.15 -15.94 1.39
C GLU A 65 7.17 -15.25 2.34
N ALA A 66 7.73 -14.12 1.91
CA ALA A 66 8.62 -13.29 2.71
C ALA A 66 7.88 -12.06 3.23
N VAL A 67 7.49 -12.11 4.49
CA VAL A 67 6.88 -10.98 5.19
C VAL A 67 7.96 -10.04 5.72
N GLY A 68 7.83 -8.76 5.44
CA GLY A 68 8.76 -7.75 5.91
C GLY A 68 8.09 -6.42 6.26
N HIS A 69 8.88 -5.52 6.82
CA HIS A 69 8.45 -4.15 7.14
C HIS A 69 9.58 -3.17 6.92
N LEU A 70 9.24 -1.92 6.65
CA LEU A 70 10.22 -0.84 6.51
C LEU A 70 9.68 0.45 7.12
N VAL A 71 10.56 1.14 7.84
CA VAL A 71 10.28 2.41 8.51
C VAL A 71 11.12 3.51 7.87
N ASN A 72 10.52 4.66 7.58
CA ASN A 72 11.15 5.82 6.94
C ASN A 72 11.88 5.44 5.63
N PRO A 73 11.22 4.80 4.68
CA PRO A 73 11.86 4.34 3.46
C PRO A 73 12.26 5.49 2.53
N THR A 74 13.36 5.25 1.80
CA THR A 74 13.73 5.95 0.57
C THR A 74 13.92 4.94 -0.54
N LEU A 75 13.66 5.31 -1.80
CA LEU A 75 13.78 4.43 -2.95
C LEU A 75 14.83 4.94 -3.94
N GLU A 76 15.61 3.99 -4.48
CA GLU A 76 16.40 4.14 -5.69
C GLU A 76 15.79 3.21 -6.75
N LEU A 77 15.45 3.75 -7.92
CA LEU A 77 14.71 3.03 -8.97
C LEU A 77 15.56 2.86 -10.22
N SER A 78 15.38 1.74 -10.92
CA SER A 78 15.97 1.54 -12.26
C SER A 78 15.26 2.39 -13.31
N GLU A 79 15.95 2.65 -14.41
CA GLU A 79 15.35 3.26 -15.61
C GLU A 79 14.49 2.25 -16.38
N GLU A 80 14.83 0.95 -16.29
CA GLU A 80 14.03 -0.11 -16.88
C GLU A 80 12.65 -0.17 -16.20
N MET A 81 11.61 -0.26 -17.03
CA MET A 81 10.22 -0.27 -16.58
C MET A 81 9.61 -1.65 -16.78
N GLN A 82 8.62 -1.94 -15.97
CA GLN A 82 7.72 -3.09 -16.09
C GLN A 82 6.29 -2.64 -16.24
N ASP A 83 5.53 -3.37 -17.04
CA ASP A 83 4.09 -3.30 -17.11
C ASP A 83 3.48 -4.35 -16.16
N GLY A 84 2.21 -4.21 -15.84
CA GLY A 84 1.47 -5.18 -15.04
C GLY A 84 0.32 -4.52 -14.28
N GLU A 85 -0.68 -5.34 -13.99
CA GLU A 85 -1.83 -4.88 -13.22
C GLU A 85 -1.45 -4.62 -11.76
N GLU A 86 -2.00 -3.53 -11.24
CA GLU A 86 -1.87 -3.13 -9.87
C GLU A 86 -3.25 -2.82 -9.29
N GLY A 87 -3.50 -3.32 -8.09
CA GLY A 87 -4.68 -3.00 -7.29
C GLY A 87 -4.24 -2.44 -5.95
N CYS A 88 -5.21 -2.05 -5.12
CA CYS A 88 -4.94 -1.51 -3.79
C CYS A 88 -6.12 -1.83 -2.87
N LEU A 89 -5.83 -2.16 -1.61
CA LEU A 89 -6.87 -2.40 -0.58
C LEU A 89 -7.77 -1.18 -0.36
N SER A 90 -7.24 0.02 -0.59
CA SER A 90 -8.01 1.28 -0.52
C SER A 90 -8.90 1.54 -1.74
N PHE A 91 -8.86 0.65 -2.75
CA PHE A 91 -9.68 0.66 -3.97
C PHE A 91 -10.22 -0.74 -4.23
N PRO A 92 -11.21 -1.22 -3.47
CA PRO A 92 -11.74 -2.57 -3.63
C PRO A 92 -12.13 -2.88 -5.08
N GLU A 93 -11.74 -4.08 -5.55
CA GLU A 93 -12.11 -4.62 -6.87
C GLU A 93 -11.49 -3.90 -8.10
N LEU A 94 -10.79 -2.79 -7.92
CA LEU A 94 -10.18 -2.04 -9.01
C LEU A 94 -8.75 -2.50 -9.31
N ARG A 95 -8.47 -2.70 -10.60
CA ARG A 95 -7.13 -3.03 -11.11
C ARG A 95 -6.87 -2.32 -12.42
N PHE A 96 -5.67 -1.78 -12.58
CA PHE A 96 -5.25 -1.14 -13.82
C PHE A 96 -3.77 -1.43 -14.07
N GLU A 97 -3.42 -1.59 -15.36
CA GLU A 97 -2.01 -1.61 -15.74
C GLU A 97 -1.31 -0.34 -15.30
N THR A 98 -0.32 -0.52 -14.45
CA THR A 98 0.40 0.59 -13.81
C THR A 98 1.90 0.43 -14.06
N PRO A 99 2.53 1.37 -14.79
CA PRO A 99 3.96 1.30 -15.05
C PRO A 99 4.76 1.50 -13.75
N ARG A 100 5.76 0.64 -13.55
CA ARG A 100 6.68 0.69 -12.41
C ARG A 100 8.11 0.45 -12.88
N ALA A 101 9.09 0.90 -12.10
CA ALA A 101 10.46 0.50 -12.32
C ALA A 101 10.63 -1.02 -12.12
N MET A 102 11.44 -1.66 -12.98
CA MET A 102 11.71 -3.10 -12.91
C MET A 102 12.45 -3.49 -11.63
N ARG A 103 13.33 -2.62 -11.14
CA ARG A 103 14.11 -2.81 -9.92
C ARG A 103 13.96 -1.61 -8.99
N ALA A 104 13.85 -1.91 -7.70
CA ALA A 104 13.83 -0.92 -6.63
C ALA A 104 14.79 -1.32 -5.51
N VAL A 105 15.55 -0.37 -4.99
CA VAL A 105 16.32 -0.52 -3.75
C VAL A 105 15.70 0.38 -2.70
N ALA A 106 15.07 -0.21 -1.71
CA ALA A 106 14.46 0.49 -0.58
C ALA A 106 15.42 0.51 0.60
N LYS A 107 15.73 1.68 1.13
CA LYS A 107 16.56 1.87 2.31
C LYS A 107 15.74 2.52 3.40
N GLY A 108 15.85 2.03 4.62
CA GLY A 108 15.11 2.55 5.78
C GLY A 108 15.58 1.87 7.05
N PHE A 109 14.66 1.67 7.98
CA PHE A 109 14.95 1.08 9.29
C PHE A 109 13.97 -0.05 9.59
N ASN A 110 14.42 -1.00 10.40
CA ASN A 110 13.51 -1.98 11.01
C ASN A 110 12.82 -1.39 12.27
N MET A 111 11.99 -2.19 12.92
CA MET A 111 11.25 -1.79 14.14
C MET A 111 12.15 -1.49 15.35
N HIS A 112 13.42 -1.79 15.27
CA HIS A 112 14.41 -1.55 16.33
C HIS A 112 15.31 -0.33 16.02
N GLY A 113 15.10 0.35 14.87
CA GLY A 113 15.92 1.48 14.45
C GLY A 113 17.23 1.09 13.79
N GLU A 114 17.39 -0.18 13.43
CA GLU A 114 18.57 -0.64 12.70
C GLU A 114 18.37 -0.42 11.19
N PRO A 115 19.42 0.08 10.47
CA PRO A 115 19.31 0.32 9.04
C PRO A 115 19.11 -0.98 8.26
N VAL A 116 18.20 -0.94 7.30
CA VAL A 116 17.87 -2.08 6.42
C VAL A 116 17.87 -1.62 4.97
N THR A 117 18.37 -2.47 4.09
CA THR A 117 18.30 -2.30 2.64
C THR A 117 17.61 -3.51 2.02
N ILE A 118 16.56 -3.27 1.25
CA ILE A 118 15.80 -4.28 0.53
C ILE A 118 15.98 -4.02 -0.96
N GLU A 119 16.46 -5.01 -1.69
CA GLU A 119 16.55 -4.98 -3.14
C GLU A 119 15.48 -5.88 -3.72
N GLY A 120 14.60 -5.32 -4.53
CA GLY A 120 13.52 -6.04 -5.20
C GLY A 120 13.55 -5.85 -6.71
N THR A 121 13.11 -6.88 -7.43
CA THR A 121 12.84 -6.87 -8.85
C THR A 121 11.37 -7.25 -9.08
N GLU A 122 10.87 -6.97 -10.27
CA GLU A 122 9.53 -7.40 -10.70
C GLU A 122 8.44 -7.08 -9.64
N PHE A 123 7.79 -8.11 -9.12
CA PHE A 123 6.67 -7.95 -8.21
C PHE A 123 7.06 -7.29 -6.87
N LEU A 124 8.20 -7.66 -6.28
CA LEU A 124 8.68 -7.02 -5.05
C LEU A 124 9.02 -5.54 -5.32
N ALA A 125 9.66 -5.22 -6.44
CA ALA A 125 9.93 -3.83 -6.80
C ALA A 125 8.64 -3.01 -6.96
N ARG A 126 7.58 -3.60 -7.52
CA ARG A 126 6.25 -2.99 -7.63
C ARG A 126 5.66 -2.72 -6.27
N ALA A 127 5.66 -3.71 -5.36
CA ALA A 127 5.14 -3.58 -4.01
C ALA A 127 5.87 -2.47 -3.22
N LEU A 128 7.20 -2.45 -3.24
CA LEU A 128 7.99 -1.42 -2.55
C LEU A 128 7.68 -0.01 -3.06
N GLN A 129 7.46 0.17 -4.37
CA GLN A 129 7.08 1.46 -4.95
C GLN A 129 5.65 1.85 -4.56
N HIS A 130 4.70 0.90 -4.60
CA HIS A 130 3.31 1.12 -4.24
C HIS A 130 3.16 1.58 -2.79
N GLU A 131 3.80 0.85 -1.87
CA GLU A 131 3.71 1.17 -0.44
C GLU A 131 4.43 2.49 -0.11
N THR A 132 5.55 2.80 -0.77
CA THR A 132 6.21 4.09 -0.59
C THR A 132 5.38 5.24 -1.13
N ASP A 133 4.70 5.06 -2.26
CA ASP A 133 3.76 6.07 -2.79
C ASP A 133 2.68 6.42 -1.75
N HIS A 134 2.10 5.43 -1.05
CA HIS A 134 1.15 5.69 0.04
C HIS A 134 1.72 6.60 1.13
N LEU A 135 3.00 6.44 1.46
CA LEU A 135 3.67 7.29 2.46
C LEU A 135 3.90 8.72 1.95
N ASP A 136 3.94 8.91 0.64
CA ASP A 136 4.09 10.21 0.00
C ASP A 136 2.73 10.87 -0.33
N GLY A 137 1.62 10.22 0.04
CA GLY A 137 0.26 10.67 -0.26
C GLY A 137 -0.12 10.51 -1.73
N VAL A 138 0.56 9.61 -2.45
CA VAL A 138 0.36 9.29 -3.86
C VAL A 138 -0.35 7.94 -3.98
N LEU A 139 -1.30 7.86 -4.89
CA LEU A 139 -2.07 6.65 -5.13
C LEU A 139 -1.74 6.07 -6.51
N PHE A 140 -1.88 4.75 -6.68
CA PHE A 140 -1.52 4.11 -7.95
C PHE A 140 -2.29 4.70 -9.15
N ILE A 141 -3.52 5.19 -8.95
CA ILE A 141 -4.30 5.87 -9.99
C ILE A 141 -3.65 7.17 -10.48
N ASP A 142 -2.75 7.78 -9.70
CA ASP A 142 -2.00 8.99 -10.07
C ASP A 142 -0.85 8.67 -11.03
N LYS A 143 -0.44 7.40 -11.12
CA LYS A 143 0.58 6.91 -12.07
C LYS A 143 -0.01 6.54 -13.43
N LEU A 144 -1.33 6.44 -13.54
CA LEU A 144 -2.01 6.06 -14.77
C LEU A 144 -1.96 7.18 -15.83
N SER A 145 -2.00 6.80 -17.10
CA SER A 145 -2.20 7.77 -18.17
C SER A 145 -3.51 8.54 -17.97
N LYS A 146 -3.60 9.76 -18.52
CA LYS A 146 -4.82 10.58 -18.40
C LYS A 146 -6.10 9.87 -18.85
N GLN A 147 -5.98 9.02 -19.88
CA GLN A 147 -7.13 8.26 -20.42
C GLN A 147 -7.55 7.16 -19.47
N VAL A 148 -6.60 6.33 -19.00
CA VAL A 148 -6.85 5.25 -18.06
C VAL A 148 -7.32 5.78 -16.71
N ARG A 149 -6.71 6.86 -16.21
CA ARG A 149 -7.16 7.53 -14.97
C ARG A 149 -8.61 8.03 -15.07
N LYS A 150 -9.04 8.51 -16.24
CA LYS A 150 -10.43 8.92 -16.46
C LYS A 150 -11.40 7.73 -16.36
N LEU A 151 -11.01 6.57 -16.88
CA LEU A 151 -11.77 5.31 -16.75
C LEU A 151 -11.81 4.87 -15.28
N ALA A 152 -10.67 4.84 -14.61
CA ALA A 152 -10.58 4.50 -13.19
C ALA A 152 -11.51 5.39 -12.34
N MET A 153 -11.48 6.71 -12.56
CA MET A 153 -12.34 7.65 -11.84
C MET A 153 -13.83 7.48 -12.16
N LYS A 154 -14.16 6.97 -13.34
CA LYS A 154 -15.54 6.60 -13.67
C LYS A 154 -15.97 5.35 -12.88
N GLU A 155 -15.18 4.29 -12.92
CA GLU A 155 -15.45 3.04 -12.20
C GLU A 155 -15.55 3.27 -10.69
N ILE A 156 -14.66 4.10 -10.11
CA ILE A 156 -14.73 4.48 -8.69
C ILE A 156 -16.09 5.11 -8.36
N ARG A 157 -16.54 6.09 -9.15
CA ARG A 157 -17.82 6.77 -8.89
C ARG A 157 -19.04 5.87 -9.08
N GLU A 158 -18.93 4.85 -9.90
CA GLU A 158 -19.99 3.86 -10.17
C GLU A 158 -19.94 2.69 -9.18
N SER A 159 -18.86 2.54 -8.39
CA SER A 159 -18.71 1.44 -7.44
C SER A 159 -19.62 1.58 -6.22
N GLU A 160 -20.15 0.47 -5.75
CA GLU A 160 -21.00 0.42 -4.55
C GLU A 160 -20.19 0.83 -3.29
N TRP A 161 -18.95 0.33 -3.16
CA TRP A 161 -18.09 0.61 -2.02
C TRP A 161 -17.79 2.10 -1.85
N PHE A 162 -17.62 2.84 -2.94
CA PHE A 162 -17.34 4.28 -2.87
C PHE A 162 -18.57 5.06 -2.37
N ASN A 163 -19.76 4.67 -2.82
CA ASN A 163 -21.02 5.29 -2.40
C ASN A 163 -21.34 4.97 -0.94
N LEU A 164 -21.14 3.72 -0.49
CA LEU A 164 -21.32 3.30 0.89
C LEU A 164 -20.29 3.93 1.82
N ALA A 165 -19.02 3.98 1.41
CA ALA A 165 -17.97 4.61 2.20
C ALA A 165 -18.16 6.12 2.37
N ALA A 166 -18.74 6.79 1.37
CA ALA A 166 -19.10 8.21 1.51
C ALA A 166 -20.15 8.45 2.59
N ALA A 167 -21.00 7.46 2.88
CA ALA A 167 -21.99 7.51 3.96
C ALA A 167 -21.42 7.12 5.34
N ASN A 168 -20.31 6.35 5.39
CA ASN A 168 -19.74 5.73 6.60
C ASN A 168 -18.30 6.17 6.88
N ASP A 169 -17.98 7.46 6.77
CA ASP A 169 -16.65 8.03 7.02
C ASP A 169 -15.47 7.38 6.26
N ARG A 170 -15.77 6.74 5.13
CA ARG A 170 -14.79 6.14 4.20
C ARG A 170 -13.89 5.05 4.80
N VAL A 171 -14.46 4.30 5.72
CA VAL A 171 -13.85 3.14 6.36
C VAL A 171 -14.63 1.88 5.99
N ILE A 172 -13.94 0.79 5.67
CA ILE A 172 -14.56 -0.53 5.60
C ILE A 172 -13.86 -1.48 6.56
N GLU A 173 -14.66 -2.35 7.18
CA GLU A 173 -14.09 -3.54 7.81
C GLU A 173 -13.42 -4.39 6.75
N VAL A 174 -12.20 -4.85 7.03
CA VAL A 174 -11.50 -5.80 6.17
C VAL A 174 -12.29 -7.10 6.15
N LYS A 175 -13.07 -7.29 5.09
CA LYS A 175 -13.61 -8.59 4.75
C LYS A 175 -12.64 -9.23 3.78
N VAL A 176 -12.29 -10.48 4.03
CA VAL A 176 -11.40 -11.27 3.17
C VAL A 176 -11.78 -11.05 1.70
N SER A 177 -10.90 -10.42 0.96
CA SER A 177 -11.07 -10.29 -0.49
C SER A 177 -10.86 -11.67 -1.12
N PRO A 178 -11.80 -12.18 -1.92
CA PRO A 178 -11.61 -13.47 -2.60
C PRO A 178 -10.54 -13.41 -3.70
N HIS A 179 -9.97 -12.24 -3.96
CA HIS A 179 -8.97 -12.06 -5.02
C HIS A 179 -7.71 -11.41 -4.46
N PRO A 180 -6.52 -11.98 -4.75
CA PRO A 180 -5.24 -11.37 -4.37
C PRO A 180 -5.11 -10.00 -5.04
N ILE A 181 -4.67 -9.00 -4.28
CA ILE A 181 -4.58 -7.59 -4.73
C ILE A 181 -3.54 -7.39 -5.83
N PHE A 182 -2.54 -8.21 -5.82
CA PHE A 182 -1.60 -8.40 -6.92
C PHE A 182 -1.80 -9.84 -7.43
N GLY A 183 -1.81 -10.05 -8.73
CA GLY A 183 -2.00 -11.38 -9.31
C GLY A 183 -0.94 -12.37 -8.81
N ARG A 184 -1.18 -13.00 -7.67
CA ARG A 184 -0.45 -14.22 -7.33
C ARG A 184 -0.88 -15.26 -8.35
N ASN A 185 -0.01 -15.55 -9.31
CA ASN A 185 -0.16 -16.75 -10.11
C ASN A 185 0.02 -17.94 -9.16
N SER A 186 -1.07 -18.67 -8.94
CA SER A 186 -1.05 -20.00 -8.34
C SER A 186 -0.34 -20.98 -9.27
#